data_75c17af1c0f82f4614def56d94c5bdff
#
_entry.id   75c17af1c0f82f4614def56d94c5bdff
#
_cell.length_a   1.000
_cell.length_b   1.000
_cell.length_c   1.000
_cell.angle_alpha   90.00
_cell.angle_beta   90.00
_cell.angle_gamma   90.00
#
_symmetry.space_group_name_H-M   'P 1'
#
loop_
_entity.id
_entity.type
_entity.pdbx_description
1 polymer ?
#
loop_
_entity_poly.entity_id
_entity_poly.type
_entity_poly.pdbx_seq_one_letter_code
_entity_poly.pdbx_strand_id
1 'polypeptide(L)'
;MTVNERLRYVRKRLLCLTQAELADDLGIKESTVGSMERNGRNVTEQTLKHFCLRYGINEEWLRTGGGKIFVEQNTLDAFAKAHKVSEFEIEIFKKFLCIEPDSRHIILKKMQEIFN
;
A
#
# COMPACT_ATOMS: atom_id res chain seq x y z
N MET A 1 -2.21 17.00 1.39
CA MET A 1 -1.18 16.15 2.04
C MET A 1 0.21 16.44 1.45
N THR A 2 1.22 16.41 2.28
CA THR A 2 2.62 16.47 1.84
C THR A 2 3.07 15.10 1.34
N VAL A 3 4.24 15.04 0.66
CA VAL A 3 4.87 13.76 0.28
C VAL A 3 5.03 12.87 1.51
N ASN A 4 5.49 13.45 2.63
CA ASN A 4 5.71 12.73 3.88
C ASN A 4 4.41 12.09 4.39
N GLU A 5 3.31 12.84 4.36
CA GLU A 5 2.01 12.34 4.78
C GLU A 5 1.48 11.25 3.85
N ARG A 6 1.70 11.40 2.54
CA ARG A 6 1.30 10.38 1.56
C ARG A 6 2.08 9.08 1.74
N LEU A 7 3.39 9.16 2.01
CA LEU A 7 4.20 7.99 2.36
C LEU A 7 3.62 7.25 3.56
N ARG A 8 3.33 8.00 4.63
CA ARG A 8 2.74 7.42 5.84
C ARG A 8 1.37 6.80 5.56
N TYR A 9 0.54 7.48 4.78
CA TYR A 9 -0.78 7.00 4.40
C TYR A 9 -0.69 5.65 3.67
N VAL A 10 0.18 5.55 2.68
CA VAL A 10 0.39 4.31 1.93
C VAL A 10 0.84 3.20 2.87
N ARG A 11 1.88 3.45 3.68
CA ARG A 11 2.40 2.46 4.59
C ARG A 11 1.34 1.95 5.57
N LYS A 12 0.67 2.88 6.23
CA LYS A 12 -0.23 2.56 7.35
C LYS A 12 -1.60 2.08 6.88
N ARG A 13 -2.17 2.73 5.88
CA ARG A 13 -3.56 2.49 5.47
C ARG A 13 -3.70 1.53 4.29
N LEU A 14 -2.77 1.56 3.35
CA LEU A 14 -2.87 0.73 2.15
C LEU A 14 -2.05 -0.55 2.25
N LEU A 15 -0.84 -0.47 2.81
CA LEU A 15 0.04 -1.63 2.95
C LEU A 15 -0.08 -2.31 4.31
N CYS A 16 -0.60 -1.61 5.31
CA CYS A 16 -0.75 -2.11 6.68
C CYS A 16 0.56 -2.61 7.29
N LEU A 17 1.64 -1.89 7.01
CA LEU A 17 2.97 -2.19 7.52
C LEU A 17 3.33 -1.27 8.68
N THR A 18 4.08 -1.80 9.64
CA THR A 18 4.73 -0.97 10.65
C THR A 18 5.94 -0.27 10.04
N GLN A 19 6.46 0.76 10.71
CA GLN A 19 7.69 1.41 10.27
C GLN A 19 8.86 0.43 10.19
N ALA A 20 8.95 -0.49 11.16
CA ALA A 20 10.00 -1.51 11.17
C ALA A 20 9.88 -2.46 9.98
N GLU A 21 8.66 -2.90 9.66
CA GLU A 21 8.41 -3.79 8.52
C GLU A 21 8.75 -3.11 7.19
N LEU A 22 8.36 -1.84 7.02
CA LEU A 22 8.70 -1.09 5.82
C LEU A 22 10.21 -0.91 5.69
N ALA A 23 10.88 -0.57 6.80
CA ALA A 23 12.33 -0.41 6.83
C ALA A 23 13.05 -1.69 6.40
N ASP A 24 12.63 -2.82 6.94
CA ASP A 24 13.19 -4.12 6.60
C ASP A 24 12.99 -4.43 5.10
N ASP A 25 11.79 -4.18 4.60
CA ASP A 25 11.44 -4.46 3.20
C ASP A 25 12.23 -3.58 2.21
N LEU A 26 12.50 -2.33 2.58
CA LEU A 26 13.28 -1.40 1.75
C LEU A 26 14.80 -1.48 2.01
N GLY A 27 15.22 -2.23 3.02
CA GLY A 27 16.64 -2.33 3.37
C GLY A 27 17.21 -1.06 3.98
N ILE A 28 16.40 -0.30 4.71
CA ILE A 28 16.80 0.94 5.38
C ILE A 28 16.52 0.84 6.88
N LYS A 29 16.98 1.83 7.64
CA LYS A 29 16.76 1.87 9.09
C LYS A 29 15.35 2.32 9.42
N GLU A 30 14.78 1.80 10.51
CA GLU A 30 13.46 2.22 10.99
C GLU A 30 13.42 3.73 11.28
N SER A 31 14.50 4.28 11.86
CA SER A 31 14.61 5.72 12.10
C SER A 31 14.53 6.54 10.81
N THR A 32 15.03 5.98 9.70
CA THR A 32 14.93 6.63 8.39
C THR A 32 13.48 6.69 7.93
N VAL A 33 12.72 5.61 8.11
CA VAL A 33 11.29 5.60 7.79
C VAL A 33 10.55 6.65 8.64
N GLY A 34 10.81 6.68 9.93
CA GLY A 34 10.21 7.67 10.82
C GLY A 34 10.50 9.11 10.38
N SER A 35 11.73 9.36 9.95
CA SER A 35 12.13 10.68 9.44
C SER A 35 11.40 11.02 8.13
N MET A 36 11.31 10.07 7.20
CA MET A 36 10.63 10.27 5.92
C MET A 36 9.15 10.64 6.07
N GLU A 37 8.52 10.18 7.14
CA GLU A 37 7.09 10.41 7.39
C GLU A 37 6.83 11.72 8.15
N ARG A 38 7.85 12.43 8.57
CA ARG A 38 7.70 13.74 9.24
C ARG A 38 7.65 14.86 8.22
N ASN A 39 6.66 15.72 8.36
CA ASN A 39 6.51 16.87 7.47
C ASN A 39 7.76 17.75 7.46
N GLY A 40 8.13 18.21 6.27
CA GLY A 40 9.30 19.06 6.07
C GLY A 40 10.64 18.30 5.97
N ARG A 41 10.64 17.00 6.15
CA ARG A 41 11.85 16.19 5.98
C ARG A 41 12.03 15.81 4.52
N ASN A 42 13.27 15.84 4.08
CA ASN A 42 13.61 15.50 2.71
C ASN A 42 13.63 13.99 2.51
N VAL A 43 13.01 13.52 1.43
CA VAL A 43 13.06 12.12 1.02
C VAL A 43 13.93 12.06 -0.24
N THR A 44 14.97 11.23 -0.23
CA THR A 44 15.85 11.14 -1.39
C THR A 44 15.10 10.56 -2.59
N GLU A 45 15.49 11.02 -3.79
CA GLU A 45 14.90 10.52 -5.03
C GLU A 45 15.02 9.01 -5.16
N GLN A 46 16.17 8.46 -4.78
CA GLN A 46 16.43 7.03 -4.86
C GLN A 46 15.47 6.24 -3.97
N THR A 47 15.27 6.69 -2.73
CA THR A 47 14.36 6.02 -1.79
C THR A 47 12.92 6.11 -2.27
N LEU A 48 12.52 7.27 -2.77
CA LEU A 48 11.16 7.49 -3.27
C LEU A 48 10.87 6.59 -4.47
N LYS A 49 11.79 6.50 -5.42
CA LYS A 49 11.65 5.62 -6.58
C LYS A 49 11.62 4.15 -6.18
N HIS A 50 12.47 3.76 -5.24
CA HIS A 50 12.50 2.39 -4.73
C HIS A 50 11.17 2.01 -4.09
N PHE A 51 10.62 2.91 -3.27
CA PHE A 51 9.32 2.72 -2.64
C PHE A 51 8.21 2.54 -3.69
N CYS A 52 8.17 3.40 -4.68
CA CYS A 52 7.17 3.34 -5.74
C CYS A 52 7.27 2.05 -6.56
N LEU A 53 8.48 1.63 -6.92
CA LEU A 53 8.69 0.39 -7.66
C LEU A 53 8.31 -0.83 -6.85
N ARG A 54 8.68 -0.84 -5.58
CA ARG A 54 8.44 -1.99 -4.69
C ARG A 54 6.96 -2.27 -4.50
N TYR A 55 6.14 -1.23 -4.39
CA TYR A 55 4.72 -1.35 -4.04
C TYR A 55 3.76 -0.98 -5.17
N GLY A 56 4.27 -0.70 -6.35
CA GLY A 56 3.42 -0.33 -7.47
C GLY A 56 2.69 1.00 -7.29
N ILE A 57 3.31 1.94 -6.59
CA ILE A 57 2.75 3.26 -6.34
C ILE A 57 3.08 4.20 -7.49
N ASN A 58 2.11 5.02 -7.87
CA ASN A 58 2.30 6.05 -8.89
C ASN A 58 3.16 7.19 -8.32
N GLU A 59 4.33 7.38 -8.90
CA GLU A 59 5.30 8.38 -8.44
C GLU A 59 4.71 9.80 -8.51
N GLU A 60 3.95 10.13 -9.55
CA GLU A 60 3.30 11.42 -9.68
C GLU A 60 2.34 11.66 -8.51
N TRP A 61 1.52 10.67 -8.17
CA TRP A 61 0.61 10.80 -7.02
C TRP A 61 1.38 11.02 -5.73
N LEU A 62 2.45 10.27 -5.52
CA LEU A 62 3.24 10.41 -4.29
C LEU A 62 3.85 11.79 -4.17
N ARG A 63 4.32 12.37 -5.28
CA ARG A 63 4.94 13.70 -5.30
C ARG A 63 3.93 14.83 -5.21
N THR A 64 2.84 14.75 -5.95
CA THR A 64 1.92 15.88 -6.16
C THR A 64 0.50 15.65 -5.64
N GLY A 65 0.11 14.42 -5.42
CA GLY A 65 -1.27 14.07 -5.08
C GLY A 65 -2.17 13.91 -6.30
N GLY A 66 -1.64 14.09 -7.51
CA GLY A 66 -2.41 13.97 -8.74
C GLY A 66 -2.41 12.55 -9.30
N GLY A 67 -3.50 12.17 -9.95
CA GLY A 67 -3.63 10.87 -10.58
C GLY A 67 -4.03 9.76 -9.61
N LYS A 68 -3.86 8.53 -10.06
CA LYS A 68 -4.19 7.34 -9.25
C LYS A 68 -3.03 6.98 -8.33
N ILE A 69 -3.34 6.40 -7.18
CA ILE A 69 -2.34 5.99 -6.19
C ILE A 69 -1.46 4.86 -6.74
N PHE A 70 -2.08 3.86 -7.37
CA PHE A 70 -1.37 2.70 -7.90
C PHE A 70 -1.18 2.82 -9.41
N VAL A 71 -0.07 2.28 -9.92
CA VAL A 71 0.15 2.22 -11.36
C VAL A 71 -0.78 1.19 -12.00
N GLU A 72 -1.19 1.41 -13.26
CA GLU A 72 -2.13 0.55 -13.95
C GLU A 72 -1.58 -0.85 -14.22
N GLN A 73 -0.26 -0.99 -14.29
CA GLN A 73 0.41 -2.28 -14.49
C GLN A 73 0.40 -3.17 -13.26
N ASN A 74 -0.16 -2.69 -12.13
CA ASN A 74 -0.32 -3.51 -10.94
C ASN A 74 -1.18 -4.72 -11.27
N THR A 75 -0.75 -5.91 -10.87
CA THR A 75 -1.44 -7.18 -11.18
C THR A 75 -2.89 -7.17 -10.66
N LEU A 76 -3.12 -6.61 -9.49
CA LEU A 76 -4.47 -6.49 -8.93
C LEU A 76 -5.37 -5.61 -9.80
N ASP A 77 -4.86 -4.48 -10.27
CA ASP A 77 -5.63 -3.57 -11.11
C ASP A 77 -5.93 -4.21 -12.47
N ALA A 78 -4.97 -4.91 -13.05
CA ALA A 78 -5.16 -5.64 -14.31
C ALA A 78 -6.22 -6.74 -14.15
N PHE A 79 -6.15 -7.48 -13.05
CA PHE A 79 -7.14 -8.52 -12.72
C PHE A 79 -8.52 -7.91 -12.53
N ALA A 80 -8.60 -6.81 -11.79
CA ALA A 80 -9.85 -6.12 -11.53
C ALA A 80 -10.50 -5.61 -12.81
N LYS A 81 -9.72 -5.04 -13.73
CA LYS A 81 -10.22 -4.60 -15.03
C LYS A 81 -10.75 -5.78 -15.87
N ALA A 82 -10.03 -6.88 -15.87
CA ALA A 82 -10.43 -8.08 -16.63
C ALA A 82 -11.76 -8.65 -16.12
N HIS A 83 -12.02 -8.59 -14.83
CA HIS A 83 -13.23 -9.11 -14.21
C HIS A 83 -14.29 -8.06 -13.92
N LYS A 84 -14.10 -6.83 -14.41
CA LYS A 84 -15.04 -5.71 -14.21
C LYS A 84 -15.35 -5.43 -12.73
N VAL A 85 -14.33 -5.56 -11.90
CA VAL A 85 -14.45 -5.32 -10.46
C VAL A 85 -14.52 -3.81 -10.21
N SER A 86 -15.41 -3.38 -9.34
CA SER A 86 -15.56 -1.96 -8.98
C SER A 86 -14.41 -1.48 -8.09
N GLU A 87 -14.21 -0.17 -8.03
CA GLU A 87 -13.21 0.44 -7.13
C GLU A 87 -13.53 0.12 -5.67
N PHE A 88 -14.82 0.08 -5.32
CA PHE A 88 -15.27 -0.27 -3.98
C PHE A 88 -14.88 -1.71 -3.60
N GLU A 89 -15.06 -2.66 -4.53
CA GLU A 89 -14.67 -4.05 -4.31
C GLU A 89 -13.16 -4.20 -4.13
N ILE A 90 -12.37 -3.46 -4.94
CA ILE A 90 -10.91 -3.44 -4.80
C ILE A 90 -10.51 -2.90 -3.43
N GLU A 91 -11.16 -1.82 -2.97
CA GLU A 91 -10.87 -1.22 -1.68
C GLU A 91 -11.17 -2.20 -0.54
N ILE A 92 -12.31 -2.90 -0.60
CA ILE A 92 -12.66 -3.93 0.38
C ILE A 92 -11.61 -5.04 0.40
N PHE A 93 -11.19 -5.50 -0.76
CA PHE A 93 -10.18 -6.55 -0.87
C PHE A 93 -8.85 -6.11 -0.24
N LYS A 94 -8.41 -4.88 -0.53
CA LYS A 94 -7.19 -4.33 0.06
C LYS A 94 -7.30 -4.23 1.57
N LYS A 95 -8.44 -3.79 2.09
CA LYS A 95 -8.69 -3.72 3.54
C LYS A 95 -8.73 -5.11 4.17
N PHE A 96 -9.28 -6.09 3.47
CA PHE A 96 -9.27 -7.47 3.93
C PHE A 96 -7.83 -7.98 4.13
N LEU A 97 -6.92 -7.65 3.22
CA LEU A 97 -5.52 -8.03 3.33
C LEU A 97 -4.81 -7.34 4.51
N CYS A 98 -5.37 -6.23 5.02
CA CYS A 98 -4.87 -5.55 6.21
C CYS A 98 -5.24 -6.26 7.51
N ILE A 99 -6.18 -7.18 7.47
CA ILE A 99 -6.59 -7.95 8.66
C ILE A 99 -5.48 -8.95 9.00
N GLU A 100 -5.27 -9.18 10.29
CA GLU A 100 -4.32 -10.18 10.76
C GLU A 100 -4.56 -11.53 10.09
N PRO A 101 -3.50 -12.27 9.68
CA PRO A 101 -3.66 -13.54 8.97
C PRO A 101 -4.58 -14.55 9.63
N ASP A 102 -4.52 -14.69 10.96
CA ASP A 102 -5.37 -15.63 11.69
C ASP A 102 -6.85 -15.23 11.58
N SER A 103 -7.14 -13.94 11.70
CA SER A 103 -8.51 -13.41 11.56
C SER A 103 -9.01 -13.57 10.13
N ARG A 104 -8.15 -13.35 9.14
CA ARG A 104 -8.51 -13.59 7.72
C ARG A 104 -8.86 -15.05 7.48
N HIS A 105 -8.12 -15.96 8.09
CA HIS A 105 -8.35 -17.40 7.97
C HIS A 105 -9.74 -17.78 8.48
N ILE A 106 -10.16 -17.22 9.61
CA ILE A 106 -11.49 -17.45 10.18
C ILE A 106 -12.58 -16.97 9.22
N ILE A 107 -12.42 -15.78 8.65
CA ILE A 107 -13.38 -15.22 7.68
C ILE A 107 -13.46 -16.10 6.43
N LEU A 108 -12.32 -16.51 5.88
CA LEU A 108 -12.26 -17.37 4.70
C LEU A 108 -12.92 -18.72 4.95
N LYS A 109 -12.71 -19.30 6.13
CA LYS A 109 -13.34 -20.55 6.49
C LYS A 109 -14.87 -20.43 6.53
N LYS A 110 -15.38 -19.33 7.10
CA LYS A 110 -16.81 -19.06 7.13
C LYS A 110 -17.38 -18.90 5.72
N MET A 111 -16.68 -18.19 4.85
CA MET A 111 -17.09 -18.03 3.46
C MET A 111 -17.10 -19.37 2.72
N GLN A 112 -16.12 -20.22 2.96
CA GLN A 112 -16.07 -21.55 2.38
C GLN A 112 -17.27 -22.39 2.77
N GLU A 113 -17.70 -22.31 4.03
CA GLU A 113 -18.91 -23.00 4.50
C GLU A 113 -20.17 -22.56 3.76
N ILE A 114 -20.24 -21.27 3.37
CA ILE A 114 -21.38 -20.71 2.64
C ILE A 114 -21.41 -21.25 1.20
N PHE A 115 -20.25 -21.43 0.55
CA PHE A 115 -20.15 -21.84 -0.84
C PHE A 115 -20.10 -23.34 -1.07
N ASN A 116 -20.01 -24.12 -0.01
CA ASN A 116 -20.00 -25.59 -0.11
C ASN A 116 -21.44 -26.16 0.06
#